data_34eb04c8b814c0498228f730e1892cf9
#
_entry.id   34eb04c8b814c0498228f730e1892cf9
#
_cell.length_a   1.000
_cell.length_b   1.000
_cell.length_c   1.000
_cell.angle_alpha   90.00
_cell.angle_beta   90.00
_cell.angle_gamma   90.00
#
_symmetry.space_group_name_H-M   'P 1'
#
loop_
_entity.id
_entity.type
_entity.pdbx_description
1 polymer ?
#
loop_
_entity_poly.entity_id
_entity_poly.type
_entity_poly.pdbx_seq_one_letter_code
_entity_poly.pdbx_strand_id
1 'polypeptide(L)'
;MSTSIWRAFAFAFAGLALAACQQQRMITQLEYNDATLHEFPGFTEEQVTKASRQVLSLLDGEDFKMEDTRIGFVGRREWFNFALIAAEGGTDQWEFRVGQDQGMTKARIEITRTGSGGMITPFGGGYYNQPQTIFNGVAVYELFWARVDYMLGRIPAWTTCEMMRSRIRAKTTWGDLSAMCEGNNEDETPSGPMIPYSPPAPVSQPAPTAGTGA
;
A
#
# COMPACT_ATOMS: atom_id res chain seq x y z
N MET A 1 19.76 -7.89 55.32
CA MET A 1 19.78 -8.45 53.94
C MET A 1 18.54 -7.98 53.17
N SER A 2 18.34 -6.68 52.87
CA SER A 2 17.11 -6.25 52.17
C SER A 2 17.27 -5.09 51.16
N THR A 3 18.43 -4.47 51.08
CA THR A 3 18.63 -3.28 50.15
C THR A 3 19.09 -3.61 48.75
N SER A 4 19.64 -4.84 48.53
CA SER A 4 20.17 -5.26 47.22
C SER A 4 19.07 -5.67 46.21
N ILE A 5 17.96 -6.22 46.70
CA ILE A 5 16.86 -6.69 45.86
C ILE A 5 16.11 -5.52 45.21
N TRP A 6 15.92 -4.43 45.97
CA TRP A 6 15.25 -3.21 45.48
C TRP A 6 16.04 -2.49 44.37
N ARG A 7 17.36 -2.53 44.42
CA ARG A 7 18.22 -1.94 43.38
C ARG A 7 18.17 -2.73 42.07
N ALA A 8 18.09 -4.06 42.15
CA ALA A 8 17.96 -4.91 40.96
C ALA A 8 16.62 -4.71 40.22
N PHE A 9 15.51 -4.52 40.95
CA PHE A 9 14.20 -4.23 40.36
C PHE A 9 14.15 -2.85 39.68
N ALA A 10 14.77 -1.81 40.26
CA ALA A 10 14.78 -0.49 39.65
C ALA A 10 15.55 -0.44 38.35
N PHE A 11 16.65 -1.19 38.20
CA PHE A 11 17.40 -1.28 36.94
C PHE A 11 16.67 -2.09 35.86
N ALA A 12 15.93 -3.12 36.24
CA ALA A 12 15.13 -3.91 35.29
C ALA A 12 13.96 -3.08 34.70
N PHE A 13 13.31 -2.25 35.52
CA PHE A 13 12.23 -1.35 35.03
C PHE A 13 12.75 -0.21 34.15
N ALA A 14 13.93 0.35 34.46
CA ALA A 14 14.55 1.39 33.61
C ALA A 14 14.98 0.83 32.24
N GLY A 15 15.43 -0.42 32.16
CA GLY A 15 15.78 -1.08 30.90
C GLY A 15 14.56 -1.36 30.01
N LEU A 16 13.43 -1.70 30.57
CA LEU A 16 12.17 -1.93 29.85
C LEU A 16 11.55 -0.64 29.28
N ALA A 17 11.71 0.49 29.98
CA ALA A 17 11.21 1.79 29.51
C ALA A 17 12.00 2.34 28.30
N LEU A 18 13.28 2.02 28.16
CA LEU A 18 14.11 2.45 27.04
C LEU A 18 13.84 1.65 25.75
N ALA A 19 13.31 0.43 25.84
CA ALA A 19 12.94 -0.38 24.69
C ALA A 19 11.63 0.06 24.01
N ALA A 20 10.82 0.90 24.66
CA ALA A 20 9.51 1.33 24.17
C ALA A 20 9.55 2.50 23.18
N CYS A 21 10.69 3.17 23.00
CA CYS A 21 10.84 4.24 22.01
C CYS A 21 11.46 3.71 20.70
N GLN A 22 10.88 2.66 20.11
CA GLN A 22 11.16 2.41 18.71
C GLN A 22 10.50 3.53 17.90
N GLN A 23 11.30 4.49 17.51
CA GLN A 23 10.85 5.58 16.64
C GLN A 23 10.32 4.95 15.34
N GLN A 24 9.00 5.05 15.12
CA GLN A 24 8.38 4.51 13.93
C GLN A 24 9.02 5.18 12.71
N ARG A 25 9.60 4.38 11.81
CA ARG A 25 10.17 4.87 10.56
C ARG A 25 9.10 5.62 9.79
N MET A 26 9.38 6.84 9.39
CA MET A 26 8.52 7.62 8.51
C MET A 26 9.02 7.53 7.08
N ILE A 27 8.10 7.48 6.12
CA ILE A 27 8.45 7.51 4.71
C ILE A 27 9.08 8.86 4.36
N THR A 28 10.20 8.83 3.66
CA THR A 28 10.82 10.05 3.14
C THR A 28 10.09 10.55 1.91
N GLN A 29 10.24 11.83 1.58
CA GLN A 29 9.60 12.42 0.38
C GLN A 29 10.05 11.72 -0.90
N LEU A 30 11.31 11.28 -0.97
CA LEU A 30 11.82 10.54 -2.14
C LEU A 30 11.17 9.18 -2.25
N GLU A 31 11.17 8.37 -1.18
CA GLU A 31 10.51 7.07 -1.14
C GLU A 31 9.01 7.18 -1.49
N TYR A 32 8.35 8.22 -0.97
CA TYR A 32 6.94 8.48 -1.27
C TYR A 32 6.71 8.77 -2.75
N ASN A 33 7.52 9.66 -3.33
CA ASN A 33 7.40 9.99 -4.74
C ASN A 33 7.65 8.77 -5.64
N ASP A 34 8.66 7.96 -5.33
CA ASP A 34 8.98 6.74 -6.08
C ASP A 34 7.88 5.68 -5.92
N ALA A 35 7.36 5.50 -4.71
CA ALA A 35 6.32 4.50 -4.45
C ALA A 35 4.96 4.88 -5.07
N THR A 36 4.62 6.18 -5.12
CA THR A 36 3.33 6.64 -5.63
C THR A 36 3.28 6.78 -7.14
N LEU A 37 4.41 6.83 -7.84
CA LEU A 37 4.51 6.97 -9.29
C LEU A 37 4.84 5.63 -9.95
N HIS A 38 4.14 5.29 -11.04
CA HIS A 38 4.43 4.09 -11.83
C HIS A 38 4.34 4.36 -13.33
N GLU A 39 5.18 3.69 -14.12
CA GLU A 39 5.28 3.86 -15.56
C GLU A 39 4.73 2.64 -16.30
N PHE A 40 3.95 2.91 -17.36
CA PHE A 40 3.26 1.90 -18.14
C PHE A 40 3.60 2.02 -19.64
N PRO A 41 4.81 1.59 -20.06
CA PRO A 41 5.18 1.63 -21.47
C PRO A 41 4.26 0.73 -22.30
N GLY A 42 3.74 1.28 -23.41
CA GLY A 42 2.89 0.58 -24.34
C GLY A 42 1.41 0.48 -23.96
N PHE A 43 1.00 1.05 -22.84
CA PHE A 43 -0.41 1.11 -22.41
C PHE A 43 -0.99 2.51 -22.54
N THR A 44 -2.29 2.60 -22.81
CA THR A 44 -3.02 3.86 -22.84
C THR A 44 -3.47 4.27 -21.43
N GLU A 45 -3.74 5.58 -21.24
CA GLU A 45 -4.30 6.11 -20.00
C GLU A 45 -5.61 5.40 -19.64
N GLU A 46 -6.47 5.11 -20.61
CA GLU A 46 -7.74 4.41 -20.40
C GLU A 46 -7.53 2.98 -19.87
N GLN A 47 -6.58 2.21 -20.45
CA GLN A 47 -6.26 0.86 -19.99
C GLN A 47 -5.75 0.88 -18.55
N VAL A 48 -4.83 1.79 -18.22
CA VAL A 48 -4.28 1.91 -16.87
C VAL A 48 -5.35 2.34 -15.87
N THR A 49 -6.19 3.32 -16.23
CA THR A 49 -7.31 3.76 -15.38
C THR A 49 -8.30 2.63 -15.12
N LYS A 50 -8.68 1.88 -16.15
CA LYS A 50 -9.60 0.75 -16.02
C LYS A 50 -9.02 -0.35 -15.12
N ALA A 51 -7.75 -0.70 -15.30
CA ALA A 51 -7.07 -1.68 -14.45
C ALA A 51 -7.01 -1.23 -12.99
N SER A 52 -6.67 0.03 -12.74
CA SER A 52 -6.61 0.61 -11.40
C SER A 52 -7.97 0.60 -10.69
N ARG A 53 -9.06 0.94 -11.40
CA ARG A 53 -10.43 0.84 -10.87
C ARG A 53 -10.81 -0.60 -10.53
N GLN A 54 -10.47 -1.54 -11.41
CA GLN A 54 -10.76 -2.96 -11.18
C GLN A 54 -10.04 -3.48 -9.94
N VAL A 55 -8.78 -3.09 -9.71
CA VAL A 55 -8.04 -3.44 -8.49
C VAL A 55 -8.77 -2.94 -7.24
N LEU A 56 -9.24 -1.69 -7.22
CA LEU A 56 -9.97 -1.15 -6.07
C LEU A 56 -11.34 -1.82 -5.89
N SER A 57 -12.07 -2.10 -6.97
CA SER A 57 -13.36 -2.80 -6.89
C SER A 57 -13.24 -4.23 -6.35
N LEU A 58 -12.08 -4.89 -6.50
CA LEU A 58 -11.83 -6.22 -5.94
C LEU A 58 -11.54 -6.19 -4.43
N LEU A 59 -11.21 -5.02 -3.86
CA LEU A 59 -10.90 -4.93 -2.43
C LEU A 59 -12.14 -4.98 -1.55
N ASP A 60 -13.22 -4.32 -1.97
CA ASP A 60 -14.40 -4.16 -1.12
C ASP A 60 -15.70 -3.99 -1.92
N GLY A 61 -15.72 -4.43 -3.17
CA GLY A 61 -16.94 -4.49 -3.98
C GLY A 61 -17.65 -3.15 -4.10
N GLU A 62 -18.92 -3.11 -3.66
CA GLU A 62 -19.80 -1.94 -3.77
C GLU A 62 -19.48 -0.81 -2.78
N ASP A 63 -18.64 -1.06 -1.77
CA ASP A 63 -18.30 -0.07 -0.75
C ASP A 63 -17.32 1.00 -1.24
N PHE A 64 -16.65 0.73 -2.37
CA PHE A 64 -15.84 1.74 -3.04
C PHE A 64 -16.69 2.70 -3.88
N LYS A 65 -16.79 3.94 -3.44
CA LYS A 65 -17.39 5.03 -4.20
C LYS A 65 -16.33 5.70 -5.07
N MET A 66 -16.45 5.57 -6.40
CA MET A 66 -15.48 6.12 -7.36
C MET A 66 -16.09 7.29 -8.12
N GLU A 67 -15.43 8.43 -8.07
CA GLU A 67 -15.80 9.66 -8.76
C GLU A 67 -14.74 10.00 -9.82
N ASP A 68 -15.17 10.28 -11.04
CA ASP A 68 -14.28 10.72 -12.12
C ASP A 68 -13.70 12.09 -11.86
N THR A 69 -12.44 12.29 -12.21
CA THR A 69 -11.78 13.57 -12.28
C THR A 69 -11.32 13.84 -13.71
N ARG A 70 -10.83 15.05 -13.96
CA ARG A 70 -10.33 15.41 -15.29
C ARG A 70 -9.15 14.54 -15.76
N ILE A 71 -8.36 14.01 -14.84
CA ILE A 71 -7.10 13.29 -15.12
C ILE A 71 -7.00 11.94 -14.39
N GLY A 72 -8.14 11.34 -14.05
CA GLY A 72 -8.17 10.07 -13.32
C GLY A 72 -9.47 9.88 -12.54
N PHE A 73 -9.36 9.48 -11.28
CA PHE A 73 -10.52 9.31 -10.39
C PHE A 73 -10.13 9.46 -8.92
N VAL A 74 -11.14 9.64 -8.06
CA VAL A 74 -11.01 9.52 -6.61
C VAL A 74 -11.89 8.36 -6.15
N GLY A 75 -11.29 7.39 -5.48
CA GLY A 75 -11.99 6.31 -4.80
C GLY A 75 -12.08 6.61 -3.30
N ARG A 76 -13.22 6.33 -2.69
CA ARG A 76 -13.42 6.44 -1.25
C ARG A 76 -14.02 5.17 -0.72
N ARG A 77 -13.51 4.71 0.42
CA ARG A 77 -14.03 3.58 1.17
C ARG A 77 -14.18 3.97 2.63
N GLU A 78 -15.36 3.72 3.19
CA GLU A 78 -15.58 3.83 4.63
C GLU A 78 -15.11 2.55 5.32
N TRP A 79 -14.48 2.69 6.47
CA TRP A 79 -14.06 1.57 7.30
C TRP A 79 -14.54 1.76 8.74
N PHE A 80 -14.79 0.66 9.42
CA PHE A 80 -15.25 0.67 10.80
C PHE A 80 -14.70 -0.54 11.55
N ASN A 81 -14.10 -0.28 12.71
CA ASN A 81 -13.60 -1.29 13.64
C ASN A 81 -14.33 -1.17 14.97
N PHE A 82 -14.79 -2.27 15.48
CA PHE A 82 -15.45 -2.34 16.76
C PHE A 82 -14.72 -3.29 17.71
N ALA A 83 -14.40 -2.80 18.89
CA ALA A 83 -13.92 -3.59 20.03
C ALA A 83 -14.88 -3.36 21.21
N LEU A 84 -14.87 -4.28 22.18
CA LEU A 84 -15.82 -4.30 23.29
C LEU A 84 -16.02 -2.95 24.01
N ILE A 85 -14.96 -2.15 24.08
CA ILE A 85 -14.92 -0.86 24.79
C ILE A 85 -14.50 0.32 23.89
N ALA A 86 -14.27 0.06 22.61
CA ALA A 86 -13.83 1.07 21.66
C ALA A 86 -14.50 0.86 20.30
N ALA A 87 -14.81 1.96 19.63
CA ALA A 87 -15.23 1.96 18.26
C ALA A 87 -14.45 3.03 17.51
N GLU A 88 -13.96 2.70 16.34
CA GLU A 88 -13.30 3.63 15.46
C GLU A 88 -13.77 3.42 14.01
N GLY A 89 -13.79 4.49 13.26
CA GLY A 89 -14.15 4.44 11.86
C GLY A 89 -13.60 5.64 11.12
N GLY A 90 -13.64 5.56 9.81
CA GLY A 90 -13.09 6.62 8.99
C GLY A 90 -13.27 6.37 7.51
N THR A 91 -12.48 7.08 6.72
CA THR A 91 -12.51 6.99 5.27
C THR A 91 -11.08 6.88 4.74
N ASP A 92 -10.85 5.88 3.91
CA ASP A 92 -9.69 5.81 3.04
C ASP A 92 -10.04 6.49 1.71
N GLN A 93 -9.17 7.38 1.26
CA GLN A 93 -9.29 8.05 -0.03
C GLN A 93 -8.09 7.73 -0.89
N TRP A 94 -8.39 7.36 -2.14
CA TRP A 94 -7.43 6.99 -3.17
C TRP A 94 -7.54 8.01 -4.28
N GLU A 95 -6.55 8.86 -4.45
CA GLU A 95 -6.51 9.81 -5.54
C GLU A 95 -5.60 9.26 -6.64
N PHE A 96 -6.20 8.81 -7.73
CA PHE A 96 -5.51 8.30 -8.90
C PHE A 96 -5.47 9.36 -9.99
N ARG A 97 -4.27 9.61 -10.51
CA ARG A 97 -4.01 10.53 -11.62
C ARG A 97 -3.19 9.81 -12.69
N VAL A 98 -3.52 10.04 -13.94
CA VAL A 98 -2.83 9.45 -15.08
C VAL A 98 -2.59 10.51 -16.15
N GLY A 99 -1.52 10.37 -16.91
CA GLY A 99 -1.19 11.25 -18.02
C GLY A 99 -0.05 10.68 -18.85
N GLN A 100 0.20 11.32 -20.00
CA GLN A 100 1.32 10.97 -20.86
C GLN A 100 2.48 11.93 -20.67
N ASP A 101 3.67 11.36 -20.58
CA ASP A 101 4.93 12.07 -20.57
C ASP A 101 5.89 11.41 -21.56
N GLN A 102 6.35 12.18 -22.57
CA GLN A 102 7.26 11.71 -23.62
C GLN A 102 6.79 10.42 -24.32
N GLY A 103 5.47 10.27 -24.54
CA GLY A 103 4.89 9.10 -25.18
C GLY A 103 4.75 7.85 -24.29
N MET A 104 5.01 7.99 -23.01
CA MET A 104 4.84 6.94 -22.01
C MET A 104 3.73 7.31 -21.04
N THR A 105 2.83 6.37 -20.76
CA THR A 105 1.78 6.56 -19.75
C THR A 105 2.39 6.45 -18.36
N LYS A 106 2.19 7.47 -17.55
CA LYS A 106 2.57 7.53 -16.14
C LYS A 106 1.32 7.70 -15.28
N ALA A 107 1.27 7.00 -14.17
CA ALA A 107 0.18 7.14 -13.21
C ALA A 107 0.73 7.35 -11.81
N ARG A 108 0.00 8.12 -11.01
CA ARG A 108 0.27 8.36 -9.60
C ARG A 108 -0.95 7.98 -8.78
N ILE A 109 -0.71 7.34 -7.64
CA ILE A 109 -1.73 7.04 -6.63
C ILE A 109 -1.32 7.64 -5.29
N GLU A 110 -2.21 8.37 -4.67
CA GLU A 110 -2.05 8.89 -3.32
C GLU A 110 -3.13 8.29 -2.43
N ILE A 111 -2.74 7.72 -1.30
CA ILE A 111 -3.65 7.07 -0.37
C ILE A 111 -3.62 7.84 0.94
N THR A 112 -4.78 8.29 1.37
CA THR A 112 -4.93 9.00 2.64
C THR A 112 -6.01 8.37 3.49
N ARG A 113 -5.87 8.47 4.80
CA ARG A 113 -6.85 7.99 5.78
C ARG A 113 -7.27 9.15 6.69
N THR A 114 -8.56 9.26 6.92
CA THR A 114 -9.14 10.03 8.03
C THR A 114 -9.82 9.07 8.98
N GLY A 115 -9.88 9.41 10.24
CA GLY A 115 -10.56 8.56 11.21
C GLY A 115 -11.06 9.32 12.42
N SER A 116 -11.97 8.70 13.13
CA SER A 116 -12.43 9.15 14.42
C SER A 116 -12.75 7.93 15.28
N GLY A 117 -12.61 8.07 16.58
CA GLY A 117 -12.91 6.96 17.47
C GLY A 117 -13.32 7.42 18.86
N GLY A 118 -13.96 6.52 19.56
CA GLY A 118 -14.35 6.68 20.94
C GLY A 118 -13.98 5.46 21.77
N MET A 119 -13.63 5.67 23.00
CA MET A 119 -13.35 4.62 23.98
C MET A 119 -14.11 4.87 25.26
N ILE A 120 -14.69 3.83 25.81
CA ILE A 120 -15.34 3.85 27.13
C ILE A 120 -14.34 3.30 28.15
N THR A 121 -14.00 4.09 29.14
CA THR A 121 -13.14 3.67 30.26
C THR A 121 -13.95 3.70 31.57
N PRO A 122 -13.50 3.02 32.64
CA PRO A 122 -14.12 3.10 33.95
C PRO A 122 -14.20 4.52 34.55
N PHE A 123 -13.41 5.43 34.00
CA PHE A 123 -13.33 6.85 34.45
C PHE A 123 -14.06 7.83 33.50
N GLY A 124 -14.74 7.32 32.47
CA GLY A 124 -15.45 8.11 31.47
C GLY A 124 -15.10 7.75 30.04
N GLY A 125 -15.86 8.29 29.07
CA GLY A 125 -15.59 8.13 27.64
C GLY A 125 -14.67 9.21 27.12
N GLY A 126 -13.85 8.86 26.13
CA GLY A 126 -13.04 9.79 25.34
C GLY A 126 -13.38 9.67 23.86
N TYR A 127 -13.31 10.79 23.14
CA TYR A 127 -13.47 10.84 21.68
C TYR A 127 -12.23 11.52 21.07
N TYR A 128 -11.77 11.01 19.95
CA TYR A 128 -10.67 11.60 19.21
C TYR A 128 -10.96 11.64 17.70
N ASN A 129 -10.38 12.63 17.02
CA ASN A 129 -10.35 12.73 15.58
C ASN A 129 -8.91 12.58 15.10
N GLN A 130 -8.70 11.73 14.10
CA GLN A 130 -7.44 11.66 13.38
C GLN A 130 -7.54 12.57 12.15
N PRO A 131 -6.63 13.55 12.00
CA PRO A 131 -6.56 14.33 10.77
C PRO A 131 -6.21 13.42 9.59
N GLN A 132 -6.46 13.91 8.39
CA GLN A 132 -6.05 13.22 7.18
C GLN A 132 -4.54 12.98 7.18
N THR A 133 -4.15 11.72 7.04
CA THR A 133 -2.77 11.27 7.02
C THR A 133 -2.49 10.42 5.79
N ILE A 134 -1.28 10.48 5.27
CA ILE A 134 -0.81 9.54 4.23
C ILE A 134 -0.46 8.20 4.87
N PHE A 135 -0.59 7.12 4.10
CA PHE A 135 -0.12 5.82 4.54
C PHE A 135 1.41 5.80 4.65
N ASN A 136 1.89 5.38 5.81
CA ASN A 136 3.31 5.35 6.10
C ASN A 136 3.94 4.06 5.55
N GLY A 137 4.92 4.22 4.67
CA GLY A 137 5.64 3.12 4.05
C GLY A 137 5.34 2.93 2.58
N VAL A 138 6.01 1.99 1.95
CA VAL A 138 5.96 1.75 0.50
C VAL A 138 5.13 0.53 0.12
N ALA A 139 4.91 -0.40 1.05
CA ALA A 139 4.31 -1.71 0.78
C ALA A 139 2.90 -1.65 0.18
N VAL A 140 2.05 -0.71 0.63
CA VAL A 140 0.69 -0.54 0.11
C VAL A 140 0.70 -0.11 -1.36
N TYR A 141 1.62 0.78 -1.73
CA TYR A 141 1.79 1.25 -3.10
C TYR A 141 2.36 0.15 -4.00
N GLU A 142 3.36 -0.59 -3.52
CA GLU A 142 3.91 -1.75 -4.23
C GLU A 142 2.85 -2.82 -4.49
N LEU A 143 1.98 -3.09 -3.52
CA LEU A 143 0.87 -4.03 -3.69
C LEU A 143 -0.12 -3.54 -4.73
N PHE A 144 -0.51 -2.26 -4.66
CA PHE A 144 -1.43 -1.67 -5.63
C PHE A 144 -0.87 -1.78 -7.06
N TRP A 145 0.37 -1.34 -7.28
CA TRP A 145 0.98 -1.39 -8.61
C TRP A 145 1.20 -2.81 -9.12
N ALA A 146 1.60 -3.74 -8.27
CA ALA A 146 1.72 -5.15 -8.65
C ALA A 146 0.38 -5.73 -9.11
N ARG A 147 -0.74 -5.35 -8.46
CA ARG A 147 -2.08 -5.76 -8.88
C ARG A 147 -2.51 -5.11 -10.19
N VAL A 148 -2.19 -3.83 -10.40
CA VAL A 148 -2.43 -3.15 -11.69
C VAL A 148 -1.60 -3.78 -12.80
N ASP A 149 -0.34 -4.09 -12.57
CA ASP A 149 0.54 -4.79 -13.53
C ASP A 149 -0.01 -6.17 -13.91
N TYR A 150 -0.57 -6.91 -12.95
CA TYR A 150 -1.24 -8.17 -13.25
C TYR A 150 -2.47 -7.96 -14.14
N MET A 151 -3.33 -6.98 -13.82
CA MET A 151 -4.53 -6.70 -14.63
C MET A 151 -4.18 -6.30 -16.06
N LEU A 152 -3.05 -5.64 -16.26
CA LEU A 152 -2.52 -5.26 -17.56
C LEU A 152 -1.71 -6.38 -18.26
N GLY A 153 -1.60 -7.57 -17.65
CA GLY A 153 -0.83 -8.68 -18.21
C GLY A 153 0.67 -8.43 -18.28
N ARG A 154 1.22 -7.56 -17.42
CA ARG A 154 2.67 -7.30 -17.33
C ARG A 154 3.40 -8.31 -16.46
N ILE A 155 2.70 -8.88 -15.48
CA ILE A 155 3.20 -9.95 -14.63
C ILE A 155 2.25 -11.14 -14.65
N PRO A 156 2.75 -12.39 -14.47
CA PRO A 156 1.95 -13.60 -14.64
C PRO A 156 1.09 -13.97 -13.42
N ALA A 157 1.35 -13.37 -12.25
CA ALA A 157 0.71 -13.80 -11.03
C ALA A 157 0.15 -12.61 -10.21
N TRP A 158 -1.04 -12.82 -9.62
CA TRP A 158 -1.66 -11.89 -8.68
C TRP A 158 -0.87 -11.82 -7.37
N THR A 159 -0.59 -10.62 -6.89
CA THR A 159 0.09 -10.41 -5.60
C THR A 159 -0.94 -10.35 -4.49
N THR A 160 -0.86 -11.29 -3.54
CA THR A 160 -1.74 -11.36 -2.37
C THR A 160 -1.23 -10.52 -1.21
N CYS A 161 -2.12 -10.24 -0.25
CA CYS A 161 -1.77 -9.58 1.00
C CYS A 161 -0.75 -10.41 1.81
N GLU A 162 -0.90 -11.75 1.82
CA GLU A 162 0.04 -12.63 2.53
C GLU A 162 1.44 -12.60 1.90
N MET A 163 1.54 -12.53 0.57
CA MET A 163 2.85 -12.35 -0.10
C MET A 163 3.51 -11.04 0.34
N MET A 164 2.75 -9.94 0.43
CA MET A 164 3.29 -8.65 0.89
C MET A 164 3.65 -8.66 2.39
N ARG A 165 2.83 -9.27 3.24
CA ARG A 165 3.15 -9.50 4.66
C ARG A 165 4.45 -10.31 4.81
N SER A 166 4.66 -11.32 3.97
CA SER A 166 5.90 -12.10 3.93
C SER A 166 7.11 -11.25 3.53
N ARG A 167 6.97 -10.36 2.55
CA ARG A 167 8.04 -9.43 2.14
C ARG A 167 8.38 -8.43 3.26
N ILE A 168 7.37 -7.94 4.00
CA ILE A 168 7.60 -7.08 5.17
C ILE A 168 8.36 -7.84 6.26
N ARG A 169 7.97 -9.08 6.57
CA ARG A 169 8.70 -9.93 7.54
C ARG A 169 10.14 -10.18 7.10
N ALA A 170 10.38 -10.38 5.82
CA ALA A 170 11.71 -10.53 5.23
C ALA A 170 12.48 -9.21 5.10
N LYS A 171 11.89 -8.06 5.48
CA LYS A 171 12.48 -6.72 5.37
C LYS A 171 12.88 -6.31 3.94
N THR A 172 12.23 -6.86 2.92
CA THR A 172 12.41 -6.47 1.51
C THR A 172 11.49 -5.35 1.09
N THR A 173 10.47 -5.06 1.89
CA THR A 173 9.60 -3.89 1.84
C THR A 173 9.17 -3.50 3.25
N TRP A 174 8.45 -2.40 3.42
CA TRP A 174 8.00 -1.95 4.73
C TRP A 174 6.77 -1.05 4.62
N GLY A 175 5.99 -0.98 5.68
CA GLY A 175 4.86 -0.06 5.81
C GLY A 175 3.57 -0.76 6.18
N ASP A 176 2.52 0.05 6.26
CA ASP A 176 1.17 -0.38 6.55
C ASP A 176 0.48 -0.90 5.28
N LEU A 177 -0.30 -1.96 5.41
CA LEU A 177 -1.10 -2.58 4.34
C LEU A 177 -2.60 -2.43 4.56
N SER A 178 -3.04 -1.79 5.65
CA SER A 178 -4.43 -1.81 6.08
C SER A 178 -5.40 -1.28 5.02
N ALA A 179 -4.99 -0.28 4.23
CA ALA A 179 -5.84 0.22 3.15
C ALA A 179 -6.17 -0.82 2.07
N MET A 180 -5.36 -1.86 1.92
CA MET A 180 -5.56 -2.91 0.90
C MET A 180 -5.77 -4.31 1.49
N CYS A 181 -5.50 -4.50 2.77
CA CYS A 181 -5.41 -5.81 3.39
C CYS A 181 -6.21 -5.92 4.70
N GLU A 182 -7.18 -5.05 4.92
CA GLU A 182 -8.12 -5.09 6.05
C GLU A 182 -9.57 -4.99 5.56
N GLY A 183 -9.90 -5.63 4.47
CA GLY A 183 -11.25 -5.71 3.92
C GLY A 183 -11.80 -7.12 3.93
N ASN A 184 -13.09 -7.27 3.65
CA ASN A 184 -13.76 -8.57 3.59
C ASN A 184 -13.21 -9.44 2.43
N ASN A 185 -12.64 -8.81 1.39
CA ASN A 185 -12.19 -9.46 0.16
C ASN A 185 -10.69 -9.20 -0.12
N GLU A 186 -9.88 -9.03 0.92
CA GLU A 186 -8.47 -8.61 0.80
C GLU A 186 -7.63 -9.48 -0.14
N ASP A 187 -7.91 -10.77 -0.22
CA ASP A 187 -7.20 -11.75 -1.05
C ASP A 187 -8.05 -12.29 -2.21
N GLU A 188 -9.16 -11.62 -2.56
CA GLU A 188 -9.93 -11.99 -3.73
C GLU A 188 -9.05 -11.93 -4.97
N THR A 189 -8.92 -13.08 -5.63
CA THR A 189 -8.13 -13.22 -6.83
C THR A 189 -9.06 -13.07 -8.02
N PRO A 190 -8.79 -12.14 -8.96
CA PRO A 190 -9.58 -12.03 -10.16
C PRO A 190 -9.54 -13.33 -10.99
N SER A 191 -10.58 -13.58 -11.76
CA SER A 191 -10.66 -14.75 -12.68
C SER A 191 -9.57 -14.75 -13.75
N GLY A 192 -8.87 -13.66 -13.93
CA GLY A 192 -7.73 -13.50 -14.83
C GLY A 192 -7.37 -12.03 -15.04
N PRO A 193 -6.26 -11.75 -15.72
CA PRO A 193 -5.91 -10.39 -16.12
C PRO A 193 -6.90 -9.86 -17.18
N MET A 194 -7.09 -8.55 -17.21
CA MET A 194 -7.89 -7.88 -18.25
C MET A 194 -7.26 -8.01 -19.63
N ILE A 195 -5.94 -8.02 -19.69
CA ILE A 195 -5.12 -8.24 -20.87
C ILE A 195 -4.31 -9.51 -20.61
N PRO A 196 -4.34 -10.52 -21.52
CA PRO A 196 -3.55 -11.73 -21.34
C PRO A 196 -2.06 -11.42 -21.17
N TYR A 197 -1.41 -12.12 -20.24
CA TYR A 197 0.02 -11.98 -20.03
C TYR A 197 0.81 -12.28 -21.30
N SER A 198 1.62 -11.34 -21.73
CA SER A 198 2.56 -11.51 -22.84
C SER A 198 3.98 -11.40 -22.28
N PRO A 199 4.76 -12.50 -22.28
CA PRO A 199 6.14 -12.41 -21.81
C PRO A 199 6.92 -11.41 -22.67
N PRO A 200 7.85 -10.66 -22.08
CA PRO A 200 8.69 -9.75 -22.84
C PRO A 200 9.42 -10.51 -23.95
N ALA A 201 9.50 -9.89 -25.14
CA ALA A 201 10.25 -10.47 -26.25
C ALA A 201 11.71 -10.74 -25.80
N PRO A 202 12.28 -11.90 -26.19
CA PRO A 202 13.68 -12.18 -25.86
C PRO A 202 14.56 -11.05 -26.40
N VAL A 203 15.35 -10.46 -25.51
CA VAL A 203 16.34 -9.44 -25.89
C VAL A 203 17.27 -10.08 -26.90
N SER A 204 17.22 -9.64 -28.15
CA SER A 204 18.14 -10.08 -29.19
C SER A 204 19.56 -9.73 -28.72
N GLN A 205 20.35 -10.74 -28.36
CA GLN A 205 21.77 -10.52 -28.07
C GLN A 205 22.40 -9.92 -29.32
N PRO A 206 23.13 -8.80 -29.19
CA PRO A 206 23.89 -8.28 -30.32
C PRO A 206 24.81 -9.38 -30.83
N ALA A 207 24.77 -9.62 -32.14
CA ALA A 207 25.64 -10.59 -32.78
C ALA A 207 27.12 -10.32 -32.37
N PRO A 208 27.87 -11.37 -32.04
CA PRO A 208 29.28 -11.19 -31.72
C PRO A 208 29.98 -10.48 -32.90
N THR A 209 30.50 -9.29 -32.63
CA THR A 209 31.30 -8.55 -33.61
C THR A 209 32.46 -9.45 -34.01
N ALA A 210 32.44 -9.91 -35.26
CA ALA A 210 33.56 -10.64 -35.83
C ALA A 210 34.80 -9.76 -35.72
N GLY A 211 35.71 -10.14 -34.84
CA GLY A 211 36.97 -9.44 -34.68
C GLY A 211 37.75 -9.48 -36.01
N THR A 212 37.89 -8.31 -36.61
CA THR A 212 38.78 -8.13 -37.77
C THR A 212 40.23 -8.25 -37.24
N GLY A 213 40.74 -9.48 -37.33
CA GLY A 213 42.18 -9.72 -37.14
C GLY A 213 42.95 -9.10 -38.30
N ALA A 214 43.81 -8.16 -37.97
CA ALA A 214 44.89 -7.68 -38.83
C ALA A 214 46.24 -8.19 -38.29
#